data_2d178fd8e83f030cfa57a89b76670014
#
_entry.id   2d178fd8e83f030cfa57a89b76670014
#
_cell.length_a   1.000
_cell.length_b   1.000
_cell.length_c   1.000
_cell.angle_alpha   90.00
_cell.angle_beta   90.00
_cell.angle_gamma   90.00
#
_symmetry.space_group_name_H-M   'P 1'
#
loop_
_entity.id
_entity.type
_entity.pdbx_description
1 polymer ?
#
loop_
_entity_poly.entity_id
_entity_poly.type
_entity_poly.pdbx_seq_one_letter_code
_entity_poly.pdbx_strand_id
1 'polypeptide(L)'
;MNNSMKKTVISIVAAVLMTLSVQAQPQVLGNSHAMQRVEVKNHYLLLPVQEREDNATIKVLSNNQQVQKLNIRLAVDKVDYYVPLDIKRFGSDEILLDIFFHGDRRFTGAMKDFLCWSEMKQSDTFDTTNREKFRPAYHHTPAYGWMNDPNGMFYKDGVYHLYYQYNPYGSMWENMTWGHSTSKDLIHWEAQPIAIEPDALGDIFSGSCVVDKKNNRVVAFYTSAGERSQVQSMAISTDNGQTFQKYKGNPVLVSKEPDFRDPKCFWNPEIQKWNLILAVGQEMRIYSSSNMTDWTYESSFGLSVDKTSGEVTELGCHDGVWECPDLVKLQVRGTDKQKWMLICNINPGFPYGGSGTQYFIGDFDGHKFTCDHKDTRWMDYGKDHYATVTFDNAPDGRRIALAWMSNWQYANQVPTKQFRSANSVPRDLDLFEYNGEIYCGVTPSRELNAIRGNAVSKLSPTCEVVVDVKGSTELVFSNNLGEQIVMVYDAAKSTFTMDRTRSYASFSEAFPVVTTAPTYGEIKQLRIFIDNCSMEVFDAEGKMAMTNLVFPNEPYNTLKVKGGKATIYDIKK
;
A
#
# COMPACT_ATOMS: atom_id res chain seq x y z
N MET A 1 -60.16 -28.70 45.25
CA MET A 1 -60.53 -27.54 44.41
C MET A 1 -59.25 -26.89 43.93
N ASN A 2 -58.76 -27.30 42.79
CA ASN A 2 -57.52 -26.79 42.21
C ASN A 2 -57.85 -26.13 40.87
N ASN A 3 -57.66 -24.84 40.81
CA ASN A 3 -57.73 -24.07 39.55
C ASN A 3 -56.33 -23.87 38.97
N SER A 4 -56.08 -24.64 37.95
CA SER A 4 -54.88 -24.50 37.09
C SER A 4 -55.10 -23.40 36.09
N MET A 5 -54.39 -22.26 36.20
CA MET A 5 -54.32 -21.25 35.15
C MET A 5 -53.28 -21.65 34.13
N LYS A 6 -53.68 -21.99 32.93
CA LYS A 6 -52.84 -22.15 31.76
C LYS A 6 -52.39 -20.75 31.27
N LYS A 7 -51.10 -20.47 31.35
CA LYS A 7 -50.51 -19.31 30.67
C LYS A 7 -50.31 -19.66 29.20
N THR A 8 -51.05 -19.02 28.33
CA THR A 8 -50.83 -19.04 26.88
C THR A 8 -49.67 -18.08 26.56
N VAL A 9 -48.55 -18.62 26.11
CA VAL A 9 -47.43 -17.83 25.56
C VAL A 9 -47.77 -17.54 24.11
N ILE A 10 -48.05 -16.29 23.80
CA ILE A 10 -48.18 -15.79 22.42
C ILE A 10 -46.78 -15.48 21.93
N SER A 11 -46.22 -16.34 21.08
CA SER A 11 -45.00 -16.04 20.31
C SER A 11 -45.35 -15.09 19.17
N ILE A 12 -44.94 -13.84 19.29
CA ILE A 12 -44.98 -12.88 18.17
C ILE A 12 -43.77 -13.22 17.28
N VAL A 13 -44.02 -13.90 16.18
CA VAL A 13 -43.05 -14.02 15.08
C VAL A 13 -43.09 -12.69 14.32
N ALA A 14 -42.11 -11.84 14.53
CA ALA A 14 -41.89 -10.68 13.71
C ALA A 14 -41.44 -11.17 12.33
N ALA A 15 -42.35 -11.25 11.38
CA ALA A 15 -42.05 -11.43 9.98
C ALA A 15 -41.40 -10.13 9.48
N VAL A 16 -40.08 -10.13 9.30
CA VAL A 16 -39.38 -9.09 8.54
C VAL A 16 -39.81 -9.25 7.09
N LEU A 17 -40.80 -8.48 6.67
CA LEU A 17 -41.13 -8.28 5.27
C LEU A 17 -39.95 -7.57 4.62
N MET A 18 -39.02 -8.33 4.02
CA MET A 18 -38.13 -7.81 3.02
C MET A 18 -38.99 -7.39 1.83
N THR A 19 -39.26 -6.11 1.70
CA THR A 19 -39.79 -5.54 0.46
C THR A 19 -38.69 -5.68 -0.58
N LEU A 20 -38.76 -6.71 -1.41
CA LEU A 20 -37.99 -6.80 -2.64
C LEU A 20 -38.41 -5.60 -3.51
N SER A 21 -37.62 -4.53 -3.48
CA SER A 21 -37.75 -3.46 -4.46
C SER A 21 -37.36 -4.06 -5.81
N VAL A 22 -38.31 -4.27 -6.68
CA VAL A 22 -38.04 -4.68 -8.07
C VAL A 22 -37.29 -3.52 -8.72
N GLN A 23 -35.99 -3.69 -8.87
CA GLN A 23 -35.20 -2.79 -9.72
C GLN A 23 -35.73 -2.90 -11.16
N ALA A 24 -35.78 -1.77 -11.88
CA ALA A 24 -36.14 -1.78 -13.29
C ALA A 24 -35.20 -2.75 -14.04
N GLN A 25 -35.77 -3.56 -14.93
CA GLN A 25 -34.97 -4.50 -15.75
C GLN A 25 -33.93 -3.72 -16.58
N PRO A 26 -32.71 -4.27 -16.76
CA PRO A 26 -31.71 -3.61 -17.58
C PRO A 26 -32.18 -3.47 -19.03
N GLN A 27 -31.92 -2.33 -19.63
CA GLN A 27 -32.12 -2.12 -21.05
C GLN A 27 -30.82 -2.53 -21.78
N VAL A 28 -30.84 -3.71 -22.40
CA VAL A 28 -29.72 -4.18 -23.22
C VAL A 28 -29.79 -3.50 -24.60
N LEU A 29 -28.72 -2.78 -24.95
CA LEU A 29 -28.58 -2.01 -26.18
C LEU A 29 -27.73 -2.71 -27.24
N GLY A 30 -27.00 -3.76 -26.86
CA GLY A 30 -26.13 -4.53 -27.75
C GLY A 30 -25.40 -5.65 -27.01
N ASN A 31 -24.42 -6.27 -27.64
CA ASN A 31 -23.70 -7.42 -27.09
C ASN A 31 -22.81 -7.09 -25.88
N SER A 32 -22.46 -5.81 -25.69
CA SER A 32 -21.56 -5.36 -24.62
C SER A 32 -22.08 -4.12 -23.88
N HIS A 33 -23.27 -3.62 -24.21
CA HIS A 33 -23.78 -2.35 -23.70
C HIS A 33 -25.17 -2.53 -23.07
N ALA A 34 -25.32 -2.08 -21.86
CA ALA A 34 -26.60 -2.05 -21.14
C ALA A 34 -26.76 -0.78 -20.32
N MET A 35 -28.00 -0.38 -20.08
CA MET A 35 -28.37 0.72 -19.19
C MET A 35 -29.27 0.20 -18.07
N GLN A 36 -29.00 0.65 -16.83
CA GLN A 36 -29.80 0.34 -15.65
C GLN A 36 -30.20 1.60 -14.92
N ARG A 37 -31.54 1.87 -14.83
CA ARG A 37 -32.07 2.92 -13.96
C ARG A 37 -32.10 2.43 -12.51
N VAL A 38 -31.68 3.29 -11.59
CA VAL A 38 -31.69 3.01 -10.15
C VAL A 38 -32.36 4.18 -9.44
N GLU A 39 -33.54 3.93 -8.85
CA GLU A 39 -34.18 4.85 -7.92
C GLU A 39 -33.37 4.88 -6.62
N VAL A 40 -32.97 6.05 -6.14
CA VAL A 40 -32.09 6.20 -4.96
C VAL A 40 -32.92 6.15 -3.68
N LYS A 41 -32.97 4.98 -3.04
CA LYS A 41 -33.71 4.75 -1.79
C LYS A 41 -32.79 4.71 -0.57
N ASN A 42 -31.61 4.12 -0.71
CA ASN A 42 -30.65 3.94 0.35
C ASN A 42 -29.32 4.62 0.03
N HIS A 43 -28.38 4.59 0.97
CA HIS A 43 -27.08 5.25 0.87
C HIS A 43 -26.20 4.64 -0.22
N TYR A 44 -26.10 3.31 -0.22
CA TYR A 44 -25.24 2.56 -1.12
C TYR A 44 -26.02 1.72 -2.12
N LEU A 45 -25.48 1.60 -3.34
CA LEU A 45 -25.76 0.50 -4.24
C LEU A 45 -24.61 -0.52 -4.09
N LEU A 46 -24.93 -1.72 -3.61
CA LEU A 46 -23.99 -2.81 -3.48
C LEU A 46 -23.86 -3.50 -4.84
N LEU A 47 -22.68 -3.39 -5.43
CA LEU A 47 -22.34 -3.97 -6.72
C LEU A 47 -21.73 -5.36 -6.52
N PRO A 48 -22.28 -6.42 -7.14
CA PRO A 48 -21.77 -7.78 -7.04
C PRO A 48 -20.56 -7.98 -7.94
N VAL A 49 -19.47 -8.46 -7.38
CA VAL A 49 -18.19 -8.68 -8.08
C VAL A 49 -17.94 -10.18 -8.29
N GLN A 50 -17.51 -10.52 -9.50
CA GLN A 50 -16.90 -11.79 -9.86
C GLN A 50 -15.45 -11.52 -10.23
N GLU A 51 -14.53 -11.79 -9.31
CA GLU A 51 -13.15 -11.27 -9.31
C GLU A 51 -12.34 -11.60 -10.58
N ARG A 52 -12.59 -12.77 -11.17
CA ARG A 52 -11.86 -13.22 -12.38
C ARG A 52 -12.63 -13.00 -13.69
N GLU A 53 -13.72 -12.25 -13.63
CA GLU A 53 -14.47 -11.87 -14.83
C GLU A 53 -13.77 -10.71 -15.55
N ASP A 54 -14.11 -10.52 -16.82
CA ASP A 54 -13.68 -9.35 -17.58
C ASP A 54 -14.27 -8.07 -16.98
N ASN A 55 -13.56 -6.96 -17.15
CA ASN A 55 -14.01 -5.67 -16.69
C ASN A 55 -15.31 -5.20 -17.39
N ALA A 56 -16.07 -4.40 -16.67
CA ALA A 56 -17.07 -3.50 -17.21
C ALA A 56 -16.73 -2.06 -16.78
N THR A 57 -16.97 -1.10 -17.68
CA THR A 57 -16.92 0.32 -17.33
C THR A 57 -18.34 0.79 -17.04
N ILE A 58 -18.56 1.35 -15.86
CA ILE A 58 -19.83 2.00 -15.48
C ILE A 58 -19.63 3.51 -15.52
N LYS A 59 -20.44 4.21 -16.30
CA LYS A 59 -20.64 5.66 -16.18
C LYS A 59 -21.90 5.88 -15.37
N VAL A 60 -21.79 6.60 -14.27
CA VAL A 60 -22.92 6.99 -13.44
C VAL A 60 -23.39 8.36 -13.90
N LEU A 61 -24.64 8.45 -14.31
CA LEU A 61 -25.26 9.70 -14.71
C LEU A 61 -26.33 10.11 -13.68
N SER A 62 -26.25 11.36 -13.23
CA SER A 62 -27.25 12.04 -12.41
C SER A 62 -27.71 13.30 -13.15
N ASN A 63 -29.00 13.49 -13.30
CA ASN A 63 -29.57 14.63 -14.05
C ASN A 63 -28.95 14.79 -15.46
N ASN A 64 -28.74 13.69 -16.17
CA ASN A 64 -28.10 13.60 -17.49
C ASN A 64 -26.64 14.07 -17.56
N GLN A 65 -25.98 14.23 -16.43
CA GLN A 65 -24.55 14.54 -16.35
C GLN A 65 -23.78 13.35 -15.78
N GLN A 66 -22.64 13.01 -16.37
CA GLN A 66 -21.76 12.00 -15.83
C GLN A 66 -21.14 12.54 -14.53
N VAL A 67 -21.48 11.91 -13.41
CA VAL A 67 -20.99 12.26 -12.06
C VAL A 67 -19.86 11.36 -11.60
N GLN A 68 -19.75 10.15 -12.17
CA GLN A 68 -18.66 9.21 -11.88
C GLN A 68 -18.44 8.26 -13.05
N LYS A 69 -17.19 7.76 -13.17
CA LYS A 69 -16.81 6.64 -14.02
C LYS A 69 -16.01 5.67 -13.17
N LEU A 70 -16.28 4.38 -13.30
CA LEU A 70 -15.53 3.33 -12.62
C LEU A 70 -15.44 2.08 -13.47
N ASN A 71 -14.41 1.28 -13.25
CA ASN A 71 -14.27 -0.05 -13.82
C ASN A 71 -14.52 -1.09 -12.72
N ILE A 72 -15.20 -2.18 -13.06
CA ILE A 72 -15.59 -3.22 -12.12
C ILE A 72 -15.80 -4.55 -12.85
N ARG A 73 -15.49 -5.64 -12.18
CA ARG A 73 -15.78 -7.00 -12.68
C ARG A 73 -17.14 -7.44 -12.17
N LEU A 74 -18.21 -7.00 -12.86
CA LEU A 74 -19.57 -7.34 -12.49
C LEU A 74 -19.84 -8.84 -12.61
N ALA A 75 -20.58 -9.38 -11.65
CA ALA A 75 -20.94 -10.80 -11.58
C ALA A 75 -21.77 -11.24 -12.79
N VAL A 76 -21.28 -12.24 -13.52
CA VAL A 76 -21.94 -12.86 -14.67
C VAL A 76 -22.67 -14.14 -14.25
N ASP A 77 -22.00 -15.05 -13.56
CA ASP A 77 -22.54 -16.36 -13.15
C ASP A 77 -22.37 -16.69 -11.67
N LYS A 78 -21.55 -15.93 -10.94
CA LYS A 78 -21.36 -16.06 -9.48
C LYS A 78 -21.00 -14.72 -8.85
N VAL A 79 -21.25 -14.58 -7.55
CA VAL A 79 -20.79 -13.46 -6.73
C VAL A 79 -19.67 -13.92 -5.83
N ASP A 80 -18.48 -13.33 -5.94
CA ASP A 80 -17.39 -13.58 -5.02
C ASP A 80 -17.47 -12.66 -3.78
N TYR A 81 -17.86 -11.39 -3.96
CA TYR A 81 -18.09 -10.39 -2.90
C TYR A 81 -18.87 -9.18 -3.45
N TYR A 82 -19.19 -8.23 -2.56
CA TYR A 82 -19.85 -6.97 -2.93
C TYR A 82 -18.93 -5.79 -2.62
N VAL A 83 -19.11 -4.69 -3.38
CA VAL A 83 -18.50 -3.38 -3.12
C VAL A 83 -19.56 -2.30 -3.08
N PRO A 84 -19.43 -1.26 -2.23
CA PRO A 84 -20.41 -0.19 -2.13
C PRO A 84 -20.11 0.92 -3.15
N LEU A 85 -21.12 1.35 -3.88
CA LEU A 85 -21.16 2.62 -4.59
C LEU A 85 -22.03 3.57 -3.79
N ASP A 86 -21.46 4.65 -3.26
CA ASP A 86 -22.22 5.69 -2.56
C ASP A 86 -23.06 6.47 -3.58
N ILE A 87 -24.35 6.12 -3.68
CA ILE A 87 -25.29 6.75 -4.62
C ILE A 87 -25.99 7.96 -4.02
N LYS A 88 -26.06 8.06 -2.69
CA LYS A 88 -26.71 9.19 -2.00
C LYS A 88 -25.96 10.50 -2.22
N ARG A 89 -24.64 10.45 -2.36
CA ARG A 89 -23.79 11.61 -2.59
C ARG A 89 -24.08 12.38 -3.89
N PHE A 90 -24.75 11.73 -4.86
CA PHE A 90 -25.07 12.37 -6.13
C PHE A 90 -26.28 13.33 -6.06
N GLY A 91 -27.00 13.34 -4.93
CA GLY A 91 -28.07 14.30 -4.66
C GLY A 91 -29.26 14.23 -5.62
N SER A 92 -29.56 13.06 -6.16
CA SER A 92 -30.64 12.81 -7.10
C SER A 92 -31.53 11.65 -6.61
N ASP A 93 -32.82 11.70 -6.92
CA ASP A 93 -33.75 10.61 -6.62
C ASP A 93 -33.61 9.41 -7.57
N GLU A 94 -32.96 9.61 -8.71
CA GLU A 94 -32.69 8.58 -9.71
C GLU A 94 -31.30 8.78 -10.31
N ILE A 95 -30.58 7.68 -10.54
CA ILE A 95 -29.36 7.64 -11.34
C ILE A 95 -29.50 6.65 -12.49
N LEU A 96 -28.73 6.87 -13.55
CA LEU A 96 -28.59 5.93 -14.65
C LEU A 96 -27.18 5.36 -14.66
N LEU A 97 -27.08 4.04 -14.62
CA LEU A 97 -25.84 3.30 -14.86
C LEU A 97 -25.75 2.98 -16.35
N ASP A 98 -24.75 3.54 -17.02
CA ASP A 98 -24.42 3.27 -18.42
C ASP A 98 -23.22 2.34 -18.44
N ILE A 99 -23.45 1.04 -18.77
CA ILE A 99 -22.53 -0.07 -18.50
C ILE A 99 -22.01 -0.67 -19.79
N PHE A 100 -20.69 -0.65 -19.94
CA PHE A 100 -19.99 -1.25 -21.07
C PHE A 100 -19.15 -2.44 -20.57
N PHE A 101 -19.57 -3.64 -20.93
CA PHE A 101 -18.82 -4.85 -20.64
C PHE A 101 -17.69 -5.03 -21.65
N HIS A 102 -16.47 -5.32 -21.16
CA HIS A 102 -15.30 -5.59 -21.98
C HIS A 102 -15.14 -7.11 -22.23
N GLY A 103 -14.12 -7.48 -23.01
CA GLY A 103 -13.83 -8.87 -23.38
C GLY A 103 -14.68 -9.39 -24.54
N ASP A 104 -14.39 -10.61 -24.97
CA ASP A 104 -15.14 -11.28 -26.04
C ASP A 104 -16.36 -12.01 -25.46
N ARG A 105 -17.48 -11.33 -25.38
CA ARG A 105 -18.72 -11.84 -24.80
C ARG A 105 -19.67 -12.47 -25.79
N ARG A 106 -19.25 -12.67 -27.03
CA ARG A 106 -20.11 -13.25 -28.09
C ARG A 106 -20.69 -14.62 -27.72
N PHE A 107 -20.05 -15.32 -26.80
CA PHE A 107 -20.41 -16.69 -26.41
C PHE A 107 -20.85 -16.85 -24.95
N THR A 108 -20.97 -15.79 -24.17
CA THR A 108 -21.26 -15.83 -22.72
C THR A 108 -22.74 -15.67 -22.36
N GLY A 109 -23.65 -16.23 -23.18
CA GLY A 109 -25.09 -16.13 -22.92
C GLY A 109 -25.69 -14.75 -23.23
N ALA A 110 -26.99 -14.61 -23.04
CA ALA A 110 -27.64 -13.32 -23.20
C ALA A 110 -27.31 -12.41 -22.01
N MET A 111 -26.73 -11.23 -22.25
CA MET A 111 -26.37 -10.25 -21.21
C MET A 111 -27.53 -9.96 -20.24
N LYS A 112 -28.78 -10.03 -20.69
CA LYS A 112 -29.96 -9.88 -19.84
C LYS A 112 -30.02 -10.88 -18.69
N ASP A 113 -29.32 -12.04 -18.81
CA ASP A 113 -29.31 -13.13 -17.84
C ASP A 113 -28.11 -13.06 -16.88
N PHE A 114 -27.26 -12.02 -16.97
CA PHE A 114 -26.12 -11.86 -16.05
C PHE A 114 -26.61 -11.66 -14.63
N LEU A 115 -25.94 -12.36 -13.71
CA LEU A 115 -26.31 -12.40 -12.30
C LEU A 115 -26.29 -11.02 -11.63
N CYS A 116 -25.43 -10.10 -12.11
CA CYS A 116 -25.33 -8.76 -11.54
C CYS A 116 -26.67 -8.00 -11.49
N TRP A 117 -27.58 -8.23 -12.44
CA TRP A 117 -28.87 -7.52 -12.46
C TRP A 117 -29.79 -7.86 -11.29
N SER A 118 -29.83 -9.13 -10.90
CA SER A 118 -30.63 -9.59 -9.76
C SER A 118 -29.92 -9.40 -8.42
N GLU A 119 -28.59 -9.33 -8.42
CA GLU A 119 -27.77 -9.26 -7.20
C GLU A 119 -27.38 -7.82 -6.80
N MET A 120 -27.52 -6.82 -7.68
CA MET A 120 -27.43 -5.42 -7.26
C MET A 120 -28.51 -5.11 -6.24
N LYS A 121 -28.14 -4.57 -5.08
CA LYS A 121 -29.09 -4.25 -4.01
C LYS A 121 -28.69 -2.96 -3.30
N GLN A 122 -29.67 -2.24 -2.79
CA GLN A 122 -29.43 -1.04 -2.02
C GLN A 122 -29.36 -1.34 -0.52
N SER A 123 -28.55 -0.56 0.20
CA SER A 123 -28.38 -0.67 1.65
C SER A 123 -27.96 0.69 2.22
N ASP A 124 -28.37 0.99 3.46
CA ASP A 124 -27.85 2.15 4.19
C ASP A 124 -26.51 1.90 4.85
N THR A 125 -26.09 0.64 4.90
CA THR A 125 -24.83 0.22 5.51
C THR A 125 -24.08 -0.75 4.61
N PHE A 126 -22.76 -0.77 4.75
CA PHE A 126 -21.89 -1.77 4.17
C PHE A 126 -21.03 -2.40 5.28
N ASP A 127 -21.03 -3.72 5.34
CA ASP A 127 -20.23 -4.44 6.34
C ASP A 127 -18.75 -4.41 5.92
N THR A 128 -17.95 -3.66 6.66
CA THR A 128 -16.50 -3.56 6.50
C THR A 128 -15.73 -4.55 7.38
N THR A 129 -16.43 -5.37 8.17
CA THR A 129 -15.80 -6.44 8.97
C THR A 129 -15.34 -7.57 8.06
N ASN A 130 -14.11 -7.50 7.61
CA ASN A 130 -13.50 -8.56 6.83
C ASN A 130 -12.87 -9.59 7.77
N ARG A 131 -13.28 -10.86 7.65
CA ARG A 131 -12.81 -12.00 8.46
C ARG A 131 -12.05 -13.03 7.64
N GLU A 132 -11.51 -12.62 6.50
CA GLU A 132 -10.69 -13.52 5.70
C GLU A 132 -9.48 -14.01 6.46
N LYS A 133 -9.13 -15.27 6.24
CA LYS A 133 -8.04 -15.98 6.92
C LYS A 133 -6.73 -15.21 6.95
N PHE A 134 -6.39 -14.56 5.84
CA PHE A 134 -5.13 -13.86 5.65
C PHE A 134 -5.21 -12.35 5.92
N ARG A 135 -6.32 -11.87 6.51
CA ARG A 135 -6.42 -10.47 6.90
C ARG A 135 -5.42 -10.17 8.03
N PRO A 136 -4.53 -9.19 7.86
CA PRO A 136 -3.61 -8.77 8.91
C PRO A 136 -4.33 -8.34 10.19
N ALA A 137 -3.71 -8.62 11.33
CA ALA A 137 -4.25 -8.27 12.63
C ALA A 137 -3.74 -6.92 13.15
N TYR A 138 -2.51 -6.52 12.78
CA TYR A 138 -1.88 -5.29 13.25
C TYR A 138 -1.15 -4.49 12.15
N HIS A 139 -1.05 -5.00 10.93
CA HIS A 139 -0.61 -4.19 9.79
C HIS A 139 -1.78 -3.38 9.23
N HIS A 140 -1.50 -2.19 8.73
CA HIS A 140 -2.49 -1.42 8.00
C HIS A 140 -2.92 -2.15 6.72
N THR A 141 -4.22 -2.25 6.50
CA THR A 141 -4.84 -2.82 5.30
C THR A 141 -6.20 -2.17 5.06
N PRO A 142 -6.68 -2.01 3.83
CA PRO A 142 -7.99 -1.43 3.59
C PRO A 142 -9.08 -2.36 4.11
N ALA A 143 -10.22 -1.80 4.49
CA ALA A 143 -11.36 -2.59 4.94
C ALA A 143 -11.88 -3.51 3.83
N TYR A 144 -11.84 -3.04 2.59
CA TYR A 144 -12.17 -3.77 1.35
C TYR A 144 -11.43 -3.11 0.18
N GLY A 145 -11.44 -3.77 -0.99
CA GLY A 145 -10.81 -3.25 -2.19
C GLY A 145 -9.31 -3.52 -2.27
N TRP A 146 -8.66 -2.91 -3.25
CA TRP A 146 -7.23 -3.00 -3.50
C TRP A 146 -6.48 -1.83 -2.86
N MET A 147 -5.28 -2.09 -2.36
CA MET A 147 -4.33 -1.07 -1.93
C MET A 147 -2.93 -1.39 -2.48
N ASN A 148 -2.17 -0.35 -2.89
CA ASN A 148 -0.73 -0.46 -3.12
C ASN A 148 0.04 0.67 -2.39
N ASP A 149 0.68 1.59 -3.07
CA ASP A 149 1.64 2.54 -2.52
C ASP A 149 1.09 3.35 -1.34
N PRO A 150 1.81 3.47 -0.22
CA PRO A 150 1.55 4.50 0.76
C PRO A 150 1.81 5.88 0.15
N ASN A 151 0.92 6.83 0.38
CA ASN A 151 0.95 8.18 -0.20
C ASN A 151 0.73 9.24 0.87
N GLY A 152 1.15 10.45 0.60
CA GLY A 152 0.74 11.65 1.33
C GLY A 152 0.90 11.58 2.84
N MET A 153 1.84 10.78 3.35
CA MET A 153 1.97 10.53 4.77
C MET A 153 2.49 11.74 5.53
N PHE A 154 1.81 12.13 6.59
CA PHE A 154 2.27 13.20 7.50
C PHE A 154 1.72 13.02 8.91
N TYR A 155 2.35 13.74 9.85
CA TYR A 155 1.88 13.87 11.22
C TYR A 155 1.47 15.32 11.52
N LYS A 156 0.28 15.51 12.08
CA LYS A 156 -0.20 16.82 12.51
C LYS A 156 -1.15 16.68 13.70
N ASP A 157 -0.96 17.55 14.71
CA ASP A 157 -1.84 17.70 15.88
C ASP A 157 -2.15 16.36 16.60
N GLY A 158 -1.14 15.49 16.76
CA GLY A 158 -1.29 14.21 17.47
C GLY A 158 -1.79 13.06 16.60
N VAL A 159 -1.96 13.26 15.28
CA VAL A 159 -2.54 12.28 14.36
C VAL A 159 -1.57 12.01 13.21
N TYR A 160 -1.32 10.75 12.92
CA TYR A 160 -0.68 10.27 11.69
C TYR A 160 -1.76 10.10 10.63
N HIS A 161 -1.54 10.67 9.46
CA HIS A 161 -2.36 10.48 8.27
C HIS A 161 -1.62 9.62 7.28
N LEU A 162 -2.27 8.59 6.78
CA LEU A 162 -1.80 7.69 5.73
C LEU A 162 -2.82 7.71 4.61
N TYR A 163 -2.43 8.21 3.46
CA TYR A 163 -3.17 7.97 2.22
C TYR A 163 -2.51 6.83 1.47
N TYR A 164 -3.23 6.25 0.52
CA TYR A 164 -2.72 5.11 -0.24
C TYR A 164 -3.43 4.99 -1.58
N GLN A 165 -2.72 4.42 -2.54
CA GLN A 165 -3.34 4.03 -3.81
C GLN A 165 -4.45 3.04 -3.55
N TYR A 166 -5.67 3.34 -4.00
CA TYR A 166 -6.87 2.60 -3.62
C TYR A 166 -7.83 2.38 -4.78
N ASN A 167 -8.30 1.14 -4.93
CA ASN A 167 -9.45 0.82 -5.75
C ASN A 167 -10.60 0.36 -4.85
N PRO A 168 -11.67 1.15 -4.68
CA PRO A 168 -12.81 0.79 -3.84
C PRO A 168 -13.82 -0.15 -4.55
N TYR A 169 -13.64 -0.42 -5.84
CA TYR A 169 -14.62 -1.18 -6.65
C TYR A 169 -14.14 -2.60 -7.01
N GLY A 170 -13.08 -3.05 -6.41
CA GLY A 170 -12.56 -4.40 -6.58
C GLY A 170 -11.21 -4.59 -5.93
N SER A 171 -10.77 -5.84 -5.83
CA SER A 171 -9.51 -6.21 -5.21
C SER A 171 -8.37 -6.41 -6.22
N MET A 172 -8.44 -5.73 -7.36
CA MET A 172 -7.37 -5.65 -8.36
C MET A 172 -6.97 -4.21 -8.61
N TRP A 173 -5.75 -3.98 -9.08
CA TRP A 173 -5.25 -2.66 -9.42
C TRP A 173 -6.10 -2.02 -10.53
N GLU A 174 -6.79 -0.96 -10.20
CA GLU A 174 -7.65 -0.18 -11.09
C GLU A 174 -8.22 1.04 -10.35
N ASN A 175 -8.87 1.99 -11.04
CA ASN A 175 -9.63 3.12 -10.45
C ASN A 175 -8.84 3.91 -9.39
N MET A 176 -7.58 4.20 -9.64
CA MET A 176 -6.72 4.76 -8.60
C MET A 176 -7.26 6.05 -8.02
N THR A 177 -7.52 5.99 -6.74
CA THR A 177 -7.88 7.11 -5.85
C THR A 177 -6.90 7.16 -4.69
N TRP A 178 -6.92 8.22 -3.89
CA TRP A 178 -6.28 8.17 -2.58
C TRP A 178 -7.29 7.75 -1.52
N GLY A 179 -7.17 6.51 -1.04
CA GLY A 179 -7.77 6.06 0.21
C GLY A 179 -7.14 6.80 1.37
N HIS A 180 -7.76 6.78 2.55
CA HIS A 180 -7.30 7.50 3.72
C HIS A 180 -7.51 6.71 5.00
N SER A 181 -6.52 6.69 5.86
CA SER A 181 -6.58 6.16 7.23
C SER A 181 -5.84 7.09 8.19
N THR A 182 -6.28 7.12 9.44
CA THR A 182 -5.65 7.90 10.51
C THR A 182 -5.26 7.01 11.68
N SER A 183 -4.18 7.37 12.38
CA SER A 183 -3.73 6.68 13.59
C SER A 183 -3.13 7.66 14.60
N LYS A 184 -3.22 7.34 15.89
CA LYS A 184 -2.52 8.05 16.95
C LYS A 184 -1.18 7.40 17.34
N ASP A 185 -0.97 6.16 16.89
CA ASP A 185 0.13 5.32 17.36
C ASP A 185 0.80 4.47 16.25
N LEU A 186 0.48 4.72 14.97
CA LEU A 186 1.01 4.00 13.81
C LEU A 186 0.59 2.51 13.71
N ILE A 187 -0.19 2.00 14.66
CA ILE A 187 -0.59 0.59 14.74
C ILE A 187 -2.09 0.44 14.56
N HIS A 188 -2.87 1.23 15.30
CA HIS A 188 -4.32 1.21 15.25
C HIS A 188 -4.80 2.25 14.24
N TRP A 189 -5.23 1.78 13.07
CA TRP A 189 -5.66 2.62 11.96
C TRP A 189 -7.18 2.65 11.85
N GLU A 190 -7.71 3.85 11.69
CA GLU A 190 -9.13 4.11 11.45
C GLU A 190 -9.32 4.53 9.99
N ALA A 191 -10.12 3.78 9.25
CA ALA A 191 -10.47 4.11 7.88
C ALA A 191 -11.28 5.42 7.82
N GLN A 192 -10.93 6.28 6.89
CA GLN A 192 -11.57 7.56 6.62
C GLN A 192 -12.20 7.55 5.21
N PRO A 193 -13.05 8.51 4.86
CA PRO A 193 -13.52 8.67 3.49
C PRO A 193 -12.37 8.83 2.48
N ILE A 194 -12.61 8.48 1.21
CA ILE A 194 -11.67 8.71 0.11
C ILE A 194 -11.29 10.19 0.07
N ALA A 195 -9.99 10.48 0.04
CA ALA A 195 -9.47 11.83 0.16
C ALA A 195 -9.38 12.58 -1.17
N ILE A 196 -8.93 11.90 -2.23
CA ILE A 196 -8.78 12.50 -3.57
C ILE A 196 -9.27 11.49 -4.60
N GLU A 197 -10.27 11.90 -5.40
CA GLU A 197 -10.87 11.09 -6.46
C GLU A 197 -10.41 11.57 -7.85
N PRO A 198 -10.46 10.69 -8.89
CA PRO A 198 -10.21 11.05 -10.28
C PRO A 198 -11.03 12.25 -10.77
N ASP A 199 -10.51 12.94 -11.77
CA ASP A 199 -11.20 14.01 -12.49
C ASP A 199 -10.88 13.95 -14.00
N ALA A 200 -11.10 15.05 -14.70
CA ALA A 200 -10.82 15.13 -16.13
C ALA A 200 -9.33 14.98 -16.50
N LEU A 201 -8.40 15.16 -15.55
CA LEU A 201 -6.97 14.94 -15.76
C LEU A 201 -6.56 13.46 -15.63
N GLY A 202 -7.43 12.59 -15.12
CA GLY A 202 -7.20 11.15 -15.01
C GLY A 202 -7.27 10.61 -13.58
N ASP A 203 -6.74 9.40 -13.43
CA ASP A 203 -6.62 8.70 -12.15
C ASP A 203 -5.62 9.42 -11.23
N ILE A 204 -5.75 9.18 -9.93
CA ILE A 204 -4.89 9.78 -8.91
C ILE A 204 -3.78 8.80 -8.54
N PHE A 205 -2.60 8.98 -9.12
CA PHE A 205 -1.41 8.18 -8.82
C PHE A 205 -0.67 8.71 -7.59
N SER A 206 0.44 8.06 -7.28
CA SER A 206 1.20 8.30 -6.05
C SER A 206 1.72 9.73 -5.91
N GLY A 207 2.04 10.08 -4.68
CA GLY A 207 2.56 11.39 -4.32
C GLY A 207 2.73 11.58 -2.81
N SER A 208 2.86 12.82 -2.38
CA SER A 208 3.18 13.21 -1.01
C SER A 208 2.31 14.33 -0.47
N CYS A 209 2.25 14.46 0.85
CA CYS A 209 1.75 15.66 1.52
C CYS A 209 2.87 16.38 2.27
N VAL A 210 2.73 17.69 2.39
CA VAL A 210 3.56 18.53 3.27
C VAL A 210 2.70 19.37 4.20
N VAL A 211 3.17 19.53 5.43
CA VAL A 211 2.56 20.43 6.41
C VAL A 211 3.14 21.83 6.21
N ASP A 212 2.38 22.70 5.54
CA ASP A 212 2.73 24.12 5.36
C ASP A 212 2.39 24.90 6.64
N LYS A 213 3.35 24.88 7.58
CA LYS A 213 3.20 25.52 8.92
C LYS A 213 2.93 27.02 8.82
N LYS A 214 3.52 27.68 7.82
CA LYS A 214 3.38 29.15 7.64
C LYS A 214 1.94 29.53 7.32
N ASN A 215 1.24 28.74 6.55
CA ASN A 215 -0.13 29.00 6.11
C ASN A 215 -1.16 28.12 6.84
N ASN A 216 -0.73 27.32 7.84
CA ASN A 216 -1.56 26.38 8.61
C ASN A 216 -2.45 25.50 7.71
N ARG A 217 -1.86 24.85 6.73
CA ARG A 217 -2.54 23.97 5.77
C ARG A 217 -1.72 22.74 5.48
N VAL A 218 -2.34 21.73 4.88
CA VAL A 218 -1.66 20.58 4.30
C VAL A 218 -1.79 20.67 2.78
N VAL A 219 -0.70 20.43 2.07
CA VAL A 219 -0.70 20.44 0.61
C VAL A 219 -0.32 19.06 0.10
N ALA A 220 -1.21 18.45 -0.66
CA ALA A 220 -0.97 17.20 -1.37
C ALA A 220 -0.43 17.48 -2.77
N PHE A 221 0.64 16.79 -3.16
CA PHE A 221 1.12 16.69 -4.54
C PHE A 221 0.94 15.27 -5.00
N TYR A 222 0.37 15.09 -6.18
CA TYR A 222 0.07 13.78 -6.75
C TYR A 222 0.17 13.81 -8.28
N THR A 223 0.29 12.64 -8.87
CA THR A 223 0.25 12.52 -10.32
C THR A 223 -1.18 12.31 -10.79
N SER A 224 -1.64 13.17 -11.71
CA SER A 224 -2.85 12.92 -12.49
C SER A 224 -2.47 12.10 -13.73
N ALA A 225 -2.96 10.86 -13.78
CA ALA A 225 -2.63 9.90 -14.82
C ALA A 225 -3.76 9.78 -15.84
N GLY A 226 -3.66 10.58 -16.90
CA GLY A 226 -4.58 10.52 -18.04
C GLY A 226 -4.15 9.46 -19.07
N GLU A 227 -4.99 9.24 -20.09
CA GLU A 227 -4.74 8.22 -21.12
C GLU A 227 -3.42 8.40 -21.88
N ARG A 228 -2.90 9.60 -21.98
CA ARG A 228 -1.72 9.95 -22.79
C ARG A 228 -0.67 10.76 -22.07
N SER A 229 -0.86 11.08 -20.81
CA SER A 229 0.06 11.94 -20.07
C SER A 229 -0.02 11.70 -18.56
N GLN A 230 1.11 11.84 -17.90
CA GLN A 230 1.24 11.93 -16.46
C GLN A 230 1.70 13.36 -16.13
N VAL A 231 0.92 14.06 -15.32
CA VAL A 231 1.19 15.46 -14.95
C VAL A 231 1.07 15.61 -13.43
N GLN A 232 1.77 16.60 -12.86
CA GLN A 232 1.71 16.78 -11.42
C GLN A 232 0.64 17.79 -11.06
N SER A 233 -0.20 17.41 -10.12
CA SER A 233 -1.30 18.19 -9.58
C SER A 233 -1.15 18.40 -8.09
N MET A 234 -1.85 19.38 -7.54
CA MET A 234 -1.91 19.60 -6.11
C MET A 234 -3.33 19.80 -5.60
N ALA A 235 -3.52 19.51 -4.32
CA ALA A 235 -4.74 19.80 -3.58
C ALA A 235 -4.41 20.33 -2.19
N ILE A 236 -5.31 21.13 -1.62
CA ILE A 236 -5.09 21.84 -0.37
C ILE A 236 -6.15 21.43 0.64
N SER A 237 -5.71 21.11 1.85
CA SER A 237 -6.54 20.87 3.01
C SER A 237 -6.34 21.99 4.05
N THR A 238 -7.44 22.48 4.59
CA THR A 238 -7.47 23.43 5.70
C THR A 238 -8.10 22.84 6.98
N ASP A 239 -8.42 21.56 6.95
CA ASP A 239 -9.04 20.78 8.02
C ASP A 239 -8.14 19.62 8.50
N ASN A 240 -6.82 19.86 8.53
CA ASN A 240 -5.81 18.90 8.96
C ASN A 240 -5.77 17.60 8.14
N GLY A 241 -6.06 17.68 6.82
CA GLY A 241 -5.96 16.52 5.93
C GLY A 241 -7.22 15.65 5.88
N GLN A 242 -8.33 16.08 6.48
CA GLN A 242 -9.58 15.32 6.40
C GLN A 242 -10.19 15.40 4.99
N THR A 243 -10.18 16.58 4.40
CA THR A 243 -10.64 16.81 3.02
C THR A 243 -9.65 17.64 2.23
N PHE A 244 -9.64 17.46 0.91
CA PHE A 244 -8.78 18.20 0.00
C PHE A 244 -9.58 18.91 -1.08
N GLN A 245 -9.25 20.17 -1.33
CA GLN A 245 -9.74 20.93 -2.47
C GLN A 245 -8.65 20.95 -3.54
N LYS A 246 -8.94 20.39 -4.71
CA LYS A 246 -8.03 20.44 -5.86
C LYS A 246 -7.73 21.87 -6.27
N TYR A 247 -6.48 22.15 -6.58
CA TYR A 247 -6.07 23.48 -7.03
C TYR A 247 -6.64 23.77 -8.41
N LYS A 248 -7.26 24.95 -8.57
CA LYS A 248 -7.92 25.33 -9.84
C LYS A 248 -6.93 25.52 -11.00
N GLY A 249 -5.67 25.76 -10.71
CA GLY A 249 -4.60 25.91 -11.70
C GLY A 249 -3.87 24.62 -12.05
N ASN A 250 -4.39 23.45 -11.67
CA ASN A 250 -3.81 22.16 -12.05
C ASN A 250 -3.82 21.97 -13.57
N PRO A 251 -2.80 21.30 -14.16
CA PRO A 251 -1.60 20.78 -13.48
C PRO A 251 -0.56 21.86 -13.16
N VAL A 252 0.21 21.67 -12.06
CA VAL A 252 1.27 22.60 -11.64
C VAL A 252 2.63 22.29 -12.26
N LEU A 253 2.82 21.07 -12.78
CA LEU A 253 4.04 20.68 -13.48
C LEU A 253 3.70 19.64 -14.57
N VAL A 254 4.21 19.88 -15.77
CA VAL A 254 3.94 19.07 -16.96
C VAL A 254 5.23 18.61 -17.62
N SER A 255 5.20 17.43 -18.24
CA SER A 255 6.28 16.90 -19.08
C SER A 255 5.71 16.12 -20.26
N LYS A 256 6.51 15.94 -21.31
CA LYS A 256 6.23 15.01 -22.41
C LYS A 256 6.89 13.64 -22.21
N GLU A 257 7.72 13.54 -21.19
CA GLU A 257 8.39 12.26 -20.86
C GLU A 257 7.37 11.24 -20.39
N PRO A 258 7.52 9.99 -20.78
CA PRO A 258 6.77 8.89 -20.15
C PRO A 258 7.21 8.73 -18.69
N ASP A 259 6.39 8.04 -17.89
CA ASP A 259 6.71 7.70 -16.50
C ASP A 259 7.12 8.91 -15.63
N PHE A 260 6.47 10.07 -15.87
CA PHE A 260 6.69 11.32 -15.13
C PHE A 260 5.73 11.39 -13.94
N ARG A 261 6.12 10.81 -12.77
CA ARG A 261 5.21 10.57 -11.64
C ARG A 261 5.85 10.60 -10.26
N ASP A 262 4.99 10.45 -9.25
CA ASP A 262 5.27 10.21 -7.83
C ASP A 262 6.00 11.39 -7.16
N PRO A 263 5.39 12.58 -7.10
CA PRO A 263 6.04 13.77 -6.55
C PRO A 263 6.25 13.67 -5.03
N LYS A 264 7.49 13.79 -4.57
CA LYS A 264 7.83 14.02 -3.16
C LYS A 264 8.20 15.47 -2.96
N CYS A 265 7.38 16.22 -2.24
CA CYS A 265 7.62 17.62 -1.87
C CYS A 265 8.10 17.71 -0.43
N PHE A 266 9.02 18.64 -0.13
CA PHE A 266 9.46 18.95 1.22
C PHE A 266 10.01 20.38 1.29
N TRP A 267 9.93 20.98 2.50
CA TRP A 267 10.56 22.28 2.75
C TRP A 267 12.05 22.12 2.99
N ASN A 268 12.86 22.87 2.26
CA ASN A 268 14.30 22.90 2.46
C ASN A 268 14.71 24.22 3.15
N PRO A 269 15.09 24.17 4.44
CA PRO A 269 15.44 25.35 5.21
C PRO A 269 16.78 25.97 4.78
N GLU A 270 17.67 25.21 4.10
CA GLU A 270 18.98 25.69 3.68
C GLU A 270 18.87 26.69 2.54
N ILE A 271 17.97 26.45 1.60
CA ILE A 271 17.71 27.35 0.45
C ILE A 271 16.42 28.17 0.59
N GLN A 272 15.67 28.02 1.68
CA GLN A 272 14.39 28.68 1.95
C GLN A 272 13.37 28.52 0.81
N LYS A 273 13.29 27.29 0.25
CA LYS A 273 12.38 26.91 -0.83
C LYS A 273 11.79 25.53 -0.60
N TRP A 274 10.73 25.24 -1.30
CA TRP A 274 10.22 23.90 -1.47
C TRP A 274 11.05 23.16 -2.51
N ASN A 275 11.45 21.94 -2.22
CA ASN A 275 11.97 21.02 -3.22
C ASN A 275 10.88 20.01 -3.60
N LEU A 276 10.90 19.58 -4.84
CA LEU A 276 10.08 18.50 -5.37
C LEU A 276 11.00 17.54 -6.11
N ILE A 277 10.93 16.26 -5.75
CA ILE A 277 11.62 15.19 -6.47
C ILE A 277 10.59 14.31 -7.16
N LEU A 278 10.86 13.93 -8.40
CA LEU A 278 9.99 13.14 -9.28
C LEU A 278 10.76 11.97 -9.89
N ALA A 279 10.09 10.83 -10.04
CA ALA A 279 10.56 9.75 -10.89
C ALA A 279 10.24 10.03 -12.36
N VAL A 280 11.22 9.81 -13.24
CA VAL A 280 11.09 10.01 -14.69
C VAL A 280 11.83 8.88 -15.41
N GLY A 281 11.12 7.78 -15.70
CA GLY A 281 11.73 6.59 -16.30
C GLY A 281 12.79 5.97 -15.39
N GLN A 282 14.07 6.20 -15.65
CA GLN A 282 15.20 5.67 -14.87
C GLN A 282 16.08 6.79 -14.27
N GLU A 283 15.48 7.95 -14.03
CA GLU A 283 16.12 9.06 -13.33
C GLU A 283 15.19 9.71 -12.32
N MET A 284 15.76 10.41 -11.34
CA MET A 284 15.02 11.28 -10.44
C MET A 284 15.29 12.74 -10.83
N ARG A 285 14.24 13.53 -11.05
CA ARG A 285 14.35 14.97 -11.35
C ARG A 285 14.03 15.79 -10.13
N ILE A 286 14.86 16.80 -9.88
CA ILE A 286 14.78 17.71 -8.75
C ILE A 286 14.32 19.07 -9.24
N TYR A 287 13.35 19.64 -8.53
CA TYR A 287 12.81 20.97 -8.78
C TYR A 287 12.81 21.79 -7.50
N SER A 288 12.79 23.13 -7.64
CA SER A 288 12.60 24.06 -6.52
C SER A 288 11.48 25.05 -6.79
N SER A 289 10.81 25.53 -5.74
CA SER A 289 9.77 26.56 -5.83
C SER A 289 9.69 27.38 -4.56
N SER A 290 9.37 28.67 -4.68
CA SER A 290 9.07 29.53 -3.53
C SER A 290 7.58 29.56 -3.16
N ASN A 291 6.69 29.07 -4.03
CA ASN A 291 5.23 29.20 -3.90
C ASN A 291 4.43 27.91 -4.15
N MET A 292 5.11 26.78 -4.44
CA MET A 292 4.51 25.46 -4.75
C MET A 292 3.77 25.37 -6.09
N THR A 293 3.69 26.45 -6.88
CA THR A 293 3.00 26.46 -8.19
C THR A 293 3.95 26.65 -9.34
N ASP A 294 5.00 27.45 -9.14
CA ASP A 294 6.00 27.75 -10.17
C ASP A 294 7.28 26.97 -9.85
N TRP A 295 7.55 25.93 -10.62
CA TRP A 295 8.66 25.01 -10.38
C TRP A 295 9.81 25.26 -11.34
N THR A 296 11.01 25.38 -10.79
CA THR A 296 12.27 25.48 -11.55
C THR A 296 12.94 24.12 -11.53
N TYR A 297 13.29 23.59 -12.72
CA TYR A 297 14.13 22.40 -12.81
C TYR A 297 15.55 22.72 -12.34
N GLU A 298 16.09 21.89 -11.47
CA GLU A 298 17.43 22.06 -10.91
C GLU A 298 18.42 21.04 -11.46
N SER A 299 18.12 19.75 -11.36
CA SER A 299 19.00 18.67 -11.80
C SER A 299 18.28 17.34 -11.93
N SER A 300 18.98 16.34 -12.48
CA SER A 300 18.56 14.93 -12.41
C SER A 300 19.66 14.06 -11.82
N PHE A 301 19.23 12.89 -11.33
CA PHE A 301 20.05 11.85 -10.73
C PHE A 301 19.66 10.48 -11.29
N GLY A 302 20.65 9.60 -11.53
CA GLY A 302 20.47 8.23 -12.04
C GLY A 302 21.32 8.00 -13.27
N LEU A 303 20.79 8.32 -14.45
CA LEU A 303 21.55 8.30 -15.69
C LEU A 303 22.20 9.67 -15.90
N SER A 304 23.52 9.72 -15.86
CA SER A 304 24.26 10.92 -16.28
C SER A 304 25.17 10.58 -17.45
N VAL A 305 25.04 11.35 -18.54
CA VAL A 305 25.95 11.28 -19.68
C VAL A 305 26.90 12.45 -19.55
N ASP A 306 28.21 12.19 -19.43
CA ASP A 306 29.20 13.23 -19.52
C ASP A 306 29.18 13.81 -20.95
N LYS A 307 28.82 15.09 -21.06
CA LYS A 307 28.63 15.75 -22.36
C LYS A 307 29.92 15.90 -23.16
N THR A 308 31.08 15.73 -22.52
CA THR A 308 32.39 15.89 -23.15
C THR A 308 32.97 14.56 -23.60
N SER A 309 32.92 13.53 -22.75
CA SER A 309 33.45 12.20 -23.02
C SER A 309 32.42 11.25 -23.63
N GLY A 310 31.14 11.56 -23.50
CA GLY A 310 30.04 10.64 -23.84
C GLY A 310 29.93 9.45 -22.87
N GLU A 311 30.67 9.46 -21.77
CA GLU A 311 30.63 8.40 -20.76
C GLU A 311 29.30 8.42 -20.02
N VAL A 312 28.64 7.26 -19.95
CA VAL A 312 27.40 7.06 -19.19
C VAL A 312 27.77 6.52 -17.82
N THR A 313 27.41 7.26 -16.77
CA THR A 313 27.53 6.78 -15.38
C THR A 313 26.16 6.37 -14.91
N GLU A 314 25.98 5.09 -14.64
CA GLU A 314 24.78 4.52 -14.01
C GLU A 314 25.04 4.27 -12.53
N LEU A 315 24.13 4.74 -11.67
CA LEU A 315 24.15 4.48 -10.24
C LEU A 315 22.89 3.72 -9.86
N GLY A 316 23.06 2.59 -9.15
CA GLY A 316 21.98 1.72 -8.76
C GLY A 316 21.55 0.73 -9.84
N CYS A 317 20.39 0.12 -9.67
CA CYS A 317 19.79 -0.80 -10.62
C CYS A 317 18.93 -0.03 -11.63
N HIS A 318 19.07 -0.37 -12.93
CA HIS A 318 18.32 0.20 -14.04
C HIS A 318 17.56 -0.86 -14.85
N ASP A 319 17.28 -2.03 -14.27
CA ASP A 319 16.54 -3.11 -14.95
C ASP A 319 15.02 -2.90 -15.00
N GLY A 320 14.55 -1.72 -14.58
CA GLY A 320 13.13 -1.36 -14.56
C GLY A 320 12.89 0.13 -14.45
N VAL A 321 11.63 0.50 -14.25
CA VAL A 321 11.20 1.89 -14.07
C VAL A 321 11.40 2.30 -12.62
N TRP A 322 11.93 3.49 -12.41
CA TRP A 322 12.06 4.11 -11.10
C TRP A 322 10.76 4.80 -10.69
N GLU A 323 10.35 4.61 -9.42
CA GLU A 323 9.07 5.06 -8.89
C GLU A 323 9.23 5.57 -7.44
N CYS A 324 8.21 6.27 -6.94
CA CYS A 324 8.03 6.65 -5.53
C CYS A 324 9.32 7.16 -4.86
N PRO A 325 9.93 8.27 -5.34
CA PRO A 325 11.13 8.83 -4.71
C PRO A 325 10.85 9.39 -3.33
N ASP A 326 11.85 9.34 -2.46
CA ASP A 326 11.90 10.14 -1.23
C ASP A 326 13.32 10.66 -1.02
N LEU A 327 13.47 11.85 -0.45
CA LEU A 327 14.77 12.45 -0.18
C LEU A 327 14.78 13.01 1.23
N VAL A 328 15.53 12.36 2.11
CA VAL A 328 15.51 12.64 3.56
C VAL A 328 16.91 12.85 4.11
N LYS A 329 17.04 13.81 5.04
CA LYS A 329 18.27 14.02 5.80
C LYS A 329 18.25 13.17 7.06
N LEU A 330 19.29 12.36 7.27
CA LEU A 330 19.39 11.36 8.32
C LEU A 330 20.67 11.54 9.14
N GLN A 331 20.57 11.19 10.43
CA GLN A 331 21.69 11.18 11.37
C GLN A 331 22.48 9.87 11.25
N VAL A 332 23.81 9.95 11.22
CA VAL A 332 24.70 8.80 11.37
C VAL A 332 24.82 8.47 12.86
N ARG A 333 24.44 7.28 13.25
CA ARG A 333 24.43 6.81 14.66
C ARG A 333 25.75 7.09 15.37
N GLY A 334 25.66 7.61 16.59
CA GLY A 334 26.84 7.85 17.45
C GLY A 334 27.76 8.97 17.02
N THR A 335 27.34 9.80 16.04
CA THR A 335 28.11 10.94 15.55
C THR A 335 27.21 12.17 15.36
N ASP A 336 27.82 13.35 15.14
CA ASP A 336 27.08 14.57 14.75
C ASP A 336 26.92 14.69 13.22
N LYS A 337 27.37 13.68 12.46
CA LYS A 337 27.33 13.67 11.00
C LYS A 337 25.93 13.38 10.49
N GLN A 338 25.47 14.14 9.52
CA GLN A 338 24.25 13.90 8.78
C GLN A 338 24.55 13.70 7.30
N LYS A 339 23.77 12.84 6.66
CA LYS A 339 23.79 12.64 5.20
C LYS A 339 22.36 12.63 4.66
N TRP A 340 22.25 12.94 3.40
CA TRP A 340 20.99 12.75 2.68
C TRP A 340 20.89 11.33 2.14
N MET A 341 19.70 10.79 2.17
CA MET A 341 19.37 9.51 1.55
C MET A 341 18.24 9.71 0.55
N LEU A 342 18.50 9.31 -0.69
CA LEU A 342 17.52 9.21 -1.75
C LEU A 342 16.99 7.78 -1.76
N ILE A 343 15.70 7.61 -1.52
CA ILE A 343 14.98 6.35 -1.68
C ILE A 343 14.48 6.28 -3.12
N CYS A 344 14.66 5.13 -3.76
CA CYS A 344 14.24 4.86 -5.12
C CYS A 344 13.65 3.47 -5.21
N ASN A 345 12.38 3.40 -5.57
CA ASN A 345 11.71 2.13 -5.81
C ASN A 345 11.84 1.76 -7.29
N ILE A 346 11.98 0.47 -7.62
CA ILE A 346 12.18 0.00 -8.98
C ILE A 346 11.30 -1.20 -9.29
N ASN A 347 10.71 -1.23 -10.49
CA ASN A 347 9.91 -2.35 -10.97
C ASN A 347 10.01 -2.51 -12.52
N PRO A 348 10.41 -3.71 -13.02
CA PRO A 348 11.13 -4.77 -12.31
C PRO A 348 12.53 -4.35 -11.89
N GLY A 349 13.39 -5.26 -11.45
CA GLY A 349 14.81 -4.97 -11.19
C GLY A 349 15.32 -5.47 -9.83
N PHE A 350 14.40 -5.91 -8.95
CA PHE A 350 14.82 -6.49 -7.67
C PHE A 350 15.53 -7.86 -7.88
N PRO A 351 16.60 -8.18 -7.15
CA PRO A 351 17.37 -9.42 -7.36
C PRO A 351 16.57 -10.72 -7.28
N TYR A 352 15.47 -10.70 -6.51
CA TYR A 352 14.58 -11.86 -6.36
C TYR A 352 13.35 -11.80 -7.29
N GLY A 353 13.36 -10.85 -8.23
CA GLY A 353 12.32 -10.64 -9.24
C GLY A 353 11.23 -9.65 -8.77
N GLY A 354 10.69 -8.93 -9.76
CA GLY A 354 9.67 -7.91 -9.55
C GLY A 354 10.18 -6.64 -8.91
N SER A 355 9.44 -6.11 -7.98
CA SER A 355 9.64 -4.80 -7.37
C SER A 355 10.50 -4.83 -6.11
N GLY A 356 11.28 -3.76 -5.87
CA GLY A 356 12.10 -3.58 -4.68
C GLY A 356 12.48 -2.13 -4.42
N THR A 357 13.02 -1.84 -3.23
CA THR A 357 13.42 -0.50 -2.79
C THR A 357 14.93 -0.42 -2.67
N GLN A 358 15.57 0.34 -3.58
CA GLN A 358 16.97 0.71 -3.49
C GLN A 358 17.13 2.10 -2.85
N TYR A 359 18.32 2.41 -2.36
CA TYR A 359 18.64 3.71 -1.80
C TYR A 359 20.04 4.18 -2.13
N PHE A 360 20.25 5.49 -2.07
CA PHE A 360 21.52 6.16 -2.30
C PHE A 360 21.82 7.09 -1.14
N ILE A 361 23.07 7.09 -0.66
CA ILE A 361 23.52 7.97 0.42
C ILE A 361 24.51 8.98 -0.15
N GLY A 362 24.38 10.24 0.26
CA GLY A 362 25.22 11.28 -0.23
C GLY A 362 24.90 12.67 0.34
N ASP A 363 25.13 13.69 -0.46
CA ASP A 363 24.89 15.08 -0.11
C ASP A 363 23.88 15.74 -1.06
N PHE A 364 23.11 16.68 -0.52
CA PHE A 364 22.15 17.47 -1.26
C PHE A 364 22.25 18.94 -0.86
N ASP A 365 22.48 19.82 -1.80
CA ASP A 365 22.68 21.26 -1.60
C ASP A 365 21.42 22.09 -1.86
N GLY A 366 20.26 21.43 -2.05
CA GLY A 366 19.01 22.06 -2.43
C GLY A 366 18.77 22.11 -3.93
N HIS A 367 19.78 21.82 -4.74
CA HIS A 367 19.74 21.85 -6.21
C HIS A 367 20.15 20.52 -6.81
N LYS A 368 21.17 19.87 -6.25
CA LYS A 368 21.74 18.63 -6.80
C LYS A 368 22.00 17.62 -5.68
N PHE A 369 21.62 16.37 -5.92
CA PHE A 369 22.01 15.22 -5.11
C PHE A 369 23.25 14.56 -5.72
N THR A 370 24.22 14.23 -4.85
CA THR A 370 25.44 13.48 -5.22
C THR A 370 25.54 12.24 -4.35
N CYS A 371 25.83 11.09 -4.96
CA CYS A 371 25.94 9.81 -4.24
C CYS A 371 27.39 9.53 -3.84
N ASP A 372 27.60 9.03 -2.62
CA ASP A 372 28.93 8.71 -2.07
C ASP A 372 29.42 7.30 -2.48
N HIS A 373 28.55 6.44 -3.00
CA HIS A 373 28.87 5.03 -3.32
C HIS A 373 28.41 4.66 -4.74
N LYS A 374 28.94 3.56 -5.27
CA LYS A 374 28.64 3.06 -6.61
C LYS A 374 27.83 1.74 -6.60
N ASP A 375 27.89 1.00 -5.50
CA ASP A 375 27.18 -0.27 -5.32
C ASP A 375 25.67 -0.04 -5.17
N THR A 376 24.87 -0.98 -5.69
CA THR A 376 23.42 -0.98 -5.49
C THR A 376 23.11 -1.48 -4.08
N ARG A 377 22.35 -0.69 -3.34
CA ARG A 377 21.96 -1.00 -1.94
C ARG A 377 20.44 -1.11 -1.84
N TRP A 378 19.99 -2.14 -1.14
CA TRP A 378 18.57 -2.43 -0.95
C TRP A 378 18.18 -2.15 0.51
N MET A 379 17.02 -1.51 0.69
CA MET A 379 16.53 -1.16 2.03
C MET A 379 15.94 -2.37 2.76
N ASP A 380 15.37 -3.30 2.01
CA ASP A 380 14.82 -4.55 2.48
C ASP A 380 15.19 -5.66 1.49
N TYR A 381 15.54 -6.82 1.98
CA TYR A 381 15.99 -7.95 1.18
C TYR A 381 14.93 -9.04 1.02
N GLY A 382 13.74 -8.84 1.56
CA GLY A 382 12.57 -9.67 1.29
C GLY A 382 11.93 -9.32 -0.05
N LYS A 383 11.11 -10.21 -0.56
CA LYS A 383 10.48 -10.03 -1.88
C LYS A 383 9.27 -9.10 -1.86
N ASP A 384 8.74 -8.77 -0.68
CA ASP A 384 7.46 -8.09 -0.54
C ASP A 384 7.60 -6.74 0.19
N HIS A 385 8.47 -5.88 -0.34
CA HIS A 385 8.70 -4.53 0.20
C HIS A 385 8.93 -3.53 -0.92
N TYR A 386 7.94 -2.66 -1.16
CA TYR A 386 7.95 -1.74 -2.30
C TYR A 386 7.28 -0.40 -2.00
N ALA A 387 7.51 0.61 -2.86
CA ALA A 387 6.94 1.95 -2.78
C ALA A 387 7.19 2.63 -1.43
N THR A 388 8.38 2.42 -0.86
CA THR A 388 8.75 2.95 0.46
C THR A 388 8.88 4.45 0.43
N VAL A 389 8.13 5.13 1.30
CA VAL A 389 8.18 6.57 1.51
C VAL A 389 8.05 6.93 3.00
N THR A 390 8.39 8.16 3.35
CA THR A 390 8.43 8.63 4.75
C THR A 390 7.32 9.62 5.08
N PHE A 391 6.94 9.66 6.38
CA PHE A 391 6.04 10.67 6.93
C PHE A 391 6.69 12.06 6.95
N ASP A 392 5.97 13.06 6.45
CA ASP A 392 6.32 14.46 6.69
C ASP A 392 5.99 14.86 8.14
N ASN A 393 6.81 15.74 8.70
CA ASN A 393 6.59 16.33 10.02
C ASN A 393 6.42 15.32 11.17
N ALA A 394 7.00 14.10 11.07
CA ALA A 394 6.95 13.13 12.15
C ALA A 394 7.51 13.70 13.47
N PRO A 395 6.97 13.32 14.63
CA PRO A 395 7.39 13.86 15.92
C PRO A 395 8.83 13.47 16.25
N ASP A 396 9.48 14.23 17.13
CA ASP A 396 10.84 14.00 17.62
C ASP A 396 11.93 14.00 16.52
N GLY A 397 11.63 14.60 15.36
CA GLY A 397 12.56 14.63 14.21
C GLY A 397 12.80 13.26 13.55
N ARG A 398 11.99 12.27 13.90
CA ARG A 398 12.08 10.90 13.33
C ARG A 398 11.81 10.91 11.83
N ARG A 399 12.38 9.92 11.15
CA ARG A 399 12.03 9.58 9.78
C ARG A 399 11.39 8.20 9.79
N ILE A 400 10.06 8.20 9.77
CA ILE A 400 9.24 6.98 9.85
C ILE A 400 8.80 6.63 8.44
N ALA A 401 9.09 5.40 8.02
CA ALA A 401 8.74 4.88 6.70
C ALA A 401 7.66 3.80 6.78
N LEU A 402 6.86 3.72 5.74
CA LEU A 402 6.02 2.57 5.39
C LEU A 402 6.29 2.14 3.95
N ALA A 403 6.06 0.87 3.67
CA ALA A 403 6.13 0.30 2.34
C ALA A 403 4.85 -0.46 2.01
N TRP A 404 4.56 -0.65 0.74
CA TRP A 404 3.60 -1.63 0.28
C TRP A 404 4.18 -3.04 0.45
N MET A 405 3.50 -3.87 1.21
CA MET A 405 3.91 -5.25 1.49
C MET A 405 3.30 -6.19 0.45
N SER A 406 3.87 -6.17 -0.74
CA SER A 406 3.53 -7.06 -1.86
C SER A 406 4.59 -6.97 -2.96
N ASN A 407 4.34 -7.65 -4.10
CA ASN A 407 5.22 -7.62 -5.27
C ASN A 407 4.39 -7.66 -6.55
N TRP A 408 4.72 -6.81 -7.52
CA TRP A 408 3.98 -6.69 -8.78
C TRP A 408 3.90 -7.98 -9.59
N GLN A 409 4.81 -8.94 -9.38
CA GLN A 409 4.76 -10.24 -10.08
C GLN A 409 3.50 -11.05 -9.75
N TYR A 410 2.88 -10.85 -8.58
CA TYR A 410 1.72 -11.64 -8.14
C TYR A 410 0.68 -10.89 -7.31
N ALA A 411 0.82 -9.59 -7.13
CA ALA A 411 -0.06 -8.84 -6.25
C ALA A 411 -1.55 -9.01 -6.57
N ASN A 412 -1.93 -9.10 -7.85
CA ASN A 412 -3.30 -9.35 -8.29
C ASN A 412 -3.78 -10.80 -8.10
N GLN A 413 -2.90 -11.70 -7.63
CA GLN A 413 -3.17 -13.15 -7.55
C GLN A 413 -3.17 -13.69 -6.12
N VAL A 414 -2.72 -12.90 -5.12
CA VAL A 414 -2.66 -13.35 -3.72
C VAL A 414 -4.03 -13.85 -3.23
N PRO A 415 -4.08 -14.84 -2.33
CA PRO A 415 -5.31 -15.56 -1.99
C PRO A 415 -6.19 -14.81 -0.97
N THR A 416 -6.48 -13.55 -1.25
CA THR A 416 -7.48 -12.73 -0.58
C THR A 416 -8.51 -12.27 -1.60
N LYS A 417 -9.73 -11.91 -1.18
CA LYS A 417 -10.83 -11.58 -2.08
C LYS A 417 -11.38 -10.18 -1.86
N GLN A 418 -12.04 -9.96 -0.73
CA GLN A 418 -12.72 -8.69 -0.48
C GLN A 418 -11.73 -7.54 -0.24
N PHE A 419 -10.53 -7.81 0.23
CA PHE A 419 -9.43 -6.84 0.36
C PHE A 419 -8.17 -7.39 -0.29
N ARG A 420 -7.23 -6.53 -0.64
CA ARG A 420 -5.92 -6.96 -1.12
C ARG A 420 -4.84 -5.99 -0.73
N SER A 421 -3.73 -6.56 -0.21
CA SER A 421 -2.51 -5.91 0.27
C SER A 421 -2.58 -5.31 1.68
N ALA A 422 -1.40 -5.00 2.18
CA ALA A 422 -1.16 -4.34 3.45
C ALA A 422 0.09 -3.44 3.33
N ASN A 423 0.31 -2.55 4.30
CA ASN A 423 1.61 -1.91 4.47
C ASN A 423 2.50 -2.75 5.39
N SER A 424 3.82 -2.56 5.29
CA SER A 424 4.80 -3.09 6.25
C SER A 424 4.54 -2.53 7.66
N VAL A 425 5.16 -3.12 8.69
CA VAL A 425 5.24 -2.42 9.98
C VAL A 425 5.96 -1.09 9.82
N PRO A 426 5.61 -0.05 10.64
CA PRO A 426 6.31 1.23 10.61
C PRO A 426 7.77 1.05 11.03
N ARG A 427 8.67 1.79 10.36
CA ARG A 427 10.12 1.69 10.53
C ARG A 427 10.74 3.05 10.73
N ASP A 428 11.58 3.18 11.76
CA ASP A 428 12.44 4.34 11.94
C ASP A 428 13.70 4.18 11.10
N LEU A 429 14.02 5.21 10.29
CA LEU A 429 15.20 5.26 9.45
C LEU A 429 16.28 6.13 10.09
N ASP A 430 17.51 5.66 10.05
CA ASP A 430 18.72 6.40 10.37
C ASP A 430 19.89 5.88 9.51
N LEU A 431 21.11 6.27 9.82
CA LEU A 431 22.32 5.79 9.14
C LEU A 431 23.28 5.16 10.16
N PHE A 432 24.03 4.16 9.72
CA PHE A 432 25.13 3.58 10.50
C PHE A 432 26.38 3.44 9.65
N GLU A 433 27.54 3.46 10.31
CA GLU A 433 28.83 3.23 9.66
C GLU A 433 29.26 1.78 9.86
N TYR A 434 29.75 1.15 8.80
CA TYR A 434 30.35 -0.17 8.82
C TYR A 434 31.54 -0.22 7.84
N ASN A 435 32.72 -0.58 8.34
CA ASN A 435 33.97 -0.64 7.56
C ASN A 435 34.29 0.65 6.76
N GLY A 436 33.96 1.82 7.30
CA GLY A 436 34.21 3.12 6.68
C GLY A 436 33.15 3.56 5.67
N GLU A 437 32.12 2.73 5.41
CA GLU A 437 30.98 3.04 4.55
C GLU A 437 29.72 3.31 5.38
N ILE A 438 28.82 4.14 4.86
CA ILE A 438 27.57 4.50 5.53
C ILE A 438 26.40 3.76 4.88
N TYR A 439 25.56 3.12 5.68
CA TYR A 439 24.40 2.34 5.26
C TYR A 439 23.12 2.84 5.91
N CYS A 440 21.97 2.50 5.31
CA CYS A 440 20.66 2.76 5.88
C CYS A 440 20.36 1.83 7.05
N GLY A 441 20.05 2.40 8.20
CA GLY A 441 19.49 1.69 9.34
C GLY A 441 17.97 1.65 9.25
N VAL A 442 17.39 0.47 9.49
CA VAL A 442 15.95 0.21 9.41
C VAL A 442 15.50 -0.50 10.67
N THR A 443 14.92 0.24 11.61
CA THR A 443 14.50 -0.30 12.90
C THR A 443 12.98 -0.32 13.00
N PRO A 444 12.34 -1.43 13.45
CA PRO A 444 10.90 -1.42 13.74
C PRO A 444 10.57 -0.30 14.71
N SER A 445 9.56 0.51 14.38
CA SER A 445 9.21 1.67 15.18
C SER A 445 8.85 1.30 16.62
N ARG A 446 9.21 2.16 17.56
CA ARG A 446 9.05 1.93 19.01
C ARG A 446 7.60 1.64 19.43
N GLU A 447 6.65 2.09 18.67
CA GLU A 447 5.21 1.88 18.87
C GLU A 447 4.84 0.38 18.85
N LEU A 448 5.57 -0.43 18.08
CA LEU A 448 5.40 -1.88 18.06
C LEU A 448 5.70 -2.55 19.41
N ASN A 449 6.47 -1.91 20.28
CA ASN A 449 6.71 -2.44 21.63
C ASN A 449 5.44 -2.38 22.51
N ALA A 450 4.49 -1.50 22.19
CA ALA A 450 3.25 -1.37 22.95
C ALA A 450 2.30 -2.56 22.73
N ILE A 451 2.33 -3.16 21.54
CA ILE A 451 1.51 -4.33 21.20
C ILE A 451 2.17 -5.66 21.58
N ARG A 452 3.44 -5.66 22.00
CA ARG A 452 4.05 -6.87 22.54
C ARG A 452 3.36 -7.26 23.84
N GLY A 453 2.82 -8.46 23.88
CA GLY A 453 2.13 -9.02 25.03
C GLY A 453 3.04 -9.86 25.92
N ASN A 454 2.49 -10.95 26.43
CA ASN A 454 3.20 -11.85 27.31
C ASN A 454 4.06 -12.86 26.54
N ALA A 455 5.13 -13.34 27.17
CA ALA A 455 5.86 -14.49 26.66
C ALA A 455 4.97 -15.74 26.73
N VAL A 456 4.89 -16.46 25.61
CA VAL A 456 4.04 -17.64 25.46
C VAL A 456 4.86 -18.84 24.96
N SER A 457 4.35 -20.05 25.16
CA SER A 457 5.05 -21.29 24.79
C SER A 457 4.71 -21.81 23.39
N LYS A 458 3.70 -21.22 22.73
CA LYS A 458 3.21 -21.69 21.42
C LYS A 458 3.20 -20.57 20.41
N LEU A 459 3.56 -20.89 19.17
CA LEU A 459 3.33 -20.00 18.04
C LEU A 459 1.83 -19.79 17.82
N SER A 460 1.48 -18.57 17.44
CA SER A 460 0.17 -18.20 16.94
C SER A 460 0.31 -17.55 15.57
N PRO A 461 -0.77 -17.42 14.78
CA PRO A 461 -0.73 -16.72 13.49
C PRO A 461 -0.27 -15.26 13.61
N THR A 462 -0.37 -14.69 14.82
CA THR A 462 0.01 -13.30 15.13
C THR A 462 0.86 -13.29 16.39
N CYS A 463 2.16 -13.09 16.23
CA CYS A 463 3.10 -13.05 17.35
C CYS A 463 4.38 -12.29 16.97
N GLU A 464 5.16 -11.90 17.98
CA GLU A 464 6.55 -11.49 17.79
C GLU A 464 7.46 -12.60 18.33
N VAL A 465 8.47 -12.98 17.54
CA VAL A 465 9.52 -13.91 17.96
C VAL A 465 10.82 -13.15 18.08
N VAL A 466 11.39 -13.13 19.28
CA VAL A 466 12.70 -12.56 19.57
C VAL A 466 13.69 -13.71 19.73
N VAL A 467 14.78 -13.67 18.97
CA VAL A 467 15.79 -14.74 18.97
C VAL A 467 17.13 -14.18 19.41
N ASP A 468 17.62 -14.62 20.57
CA ASP A 468 18.99 -14.39 20.97
C ASP A 468 19.90 -15.34 20.19
N VAL A 469 20.78 -14.77 19.38
CA VAL A 469 21.63 -15.48 18.41
C VAL A 469 22.99 -15.82 19.06
N LYS A 470 23.48 -17.02 18.79
CA LYS A 470 24.81 -17.48 19.23
C LYS A 470 25.59 -18.08 18.06
N GLY A 471 26.25 -17.19 17.29
CA GLY A 471 26.89 -17.58 16.04
C GLY A 471 25.86 -17.95 14.97
N SER A 472 26.20 -18.85 14.04
CA SER A 472 25.24 -19.28 13.00
C SER A 472 24.00 -19.91 13.62
N THR A 473 22.83 -19.46 13.14
CA THR A 473 21.52 -19.82 13.72
C THR A 473 20.55 -20.23 12.62
N GLU A 474 19.83 -21.33 12.86
CA GLU A 474 18.76 -21.83 11.99
C GLU A 474 17.41 -21.80 12.73
N LEU A 475 16.38 -21.29 12.05
CA LEU A 475 15.00 -21.25 12.51
C LEU A 475 14.13 -21.99 11.50
N VAL A 476 13.30 -22.92 11.97
CA VAL A 476 12.34 -23.63 11.12
C VAL A 476 10.95 -23.45 11.71
N PHE A 477 10.13 -22.65 11.02
CA PHE A 477 8.69 -22.53 11.29
C PHE A 477 7.98 -23.59 10.47
N SER A 478 7.08 -24.37 11.09
CA SER A 478 6.37 -25.44 10.39
C SER A 478 4.96 -25.64 10.95
N ASN A 479 4.10 -26.32 10.17
CA ASN A 479 2.78 -26.74 10.56
C ASN A 479 2.58 -28.25 10.35
N ASN A 480 1.40 -28.76 10.70
CA ASN A 480 1.06 -30.20 10.61
C ASN A 480 0.95 -30.71 9.16
N LEU A 481 0.82 -29.82 8.17
CA LEU A 481 0.78 -30.16 6.74
C LEU A 481 2.19 -30.31 6.14
N GLY A 482 3.25 -30.02 6.92
CA GLY A 482 4.63 -30.07 6.44
C GLY A 482 5.07 -28.81 5.68
N GLU A 483 4.25 -27.77 5.66
CA GLU A 483 4.63 -26.47 5.15
C GLU A 483 5.67 -25.84 6.07
N GLN A 484 6.67 -25.14 5.49
CA GLN A 484 7.81 -24.63 6.24
C GLN A 484 8.30 -23.28 5.71
N ILE A 485 8.78 -22.45 6.64
CA ILE A 485 9.67 -21.33 6.39
C ILE A 485 10.97 -21.65 7.11
N VAL A 486 12.10 -21.54 6.40
CA VAL A 486 13.43 -21.75 6.98
C VAL A 486 14.19 -20.44 6.92
N MET A 487 14.72 -20.02 8.06
CA MET A 487 15.59 -18.85 8.17
C MET A 487 16.97 -19.27 8.66
N VAL A 488 18.03 -18.76 8.04
CA VAL A 488 19.41 -19.10 8.39
C VAL A 488 20.25 -17.84 8.48
N TYR A 489 20.80 -17.56 9.63
CA TYR A 489 21.94 -16.67 9.79
C TYR A 489 23.23 -17.49 9.70
N ASP A 490 24.04 -17.23 8.69
CA ASP A 490 25.38 -17.80 8.51
C ASP A 490 26.44 -16.76 8.90
N ALA A 491 26.94 -16.87 10.13
CA ALA A 491 27.91 -15.91 10.66
C ALA A 491 29.25 -15.93 9.90
N ALA A 492 29.64 -17.08 9.32
CA ALA A 492 30.88 -17.19 8.55
C ALA A 492 30.80 -16.50 7.19
N LYS A 493 29.61 -16.49 6.59
CA LYS A 493 29.35 -15.81 5.30
C LYS A 493 28.82 -14.39 5.46
N SER A 494 28.49 -13.98 6.68
CA SER A 494 27.82 -12.71 6.96
C SER A 494 26.53 -12.54 6.13
N THR A 495 25.66 -13.56 6.15
CA THR A 495 24.40 -13.56 5.42
C THR A 495 23.23 -14.02 6.27
N PHE A 496 22.06 -13.45 6.01
CA PHE A 496 20.79 -13.94 6.53
C PHE A 496 19.90 -14.36 5.35
N THR A 497 19.36 -15.56 5.41
CA THR A 497 18.55 -16.14 4.34
C THR A 497 17.18 -16.54 4.86
N MET A 498 16.12 -16.30 4.07
CA MET A 498 14.76 -16.81 4.30
C MET A 498 14.31 -17.61 3.09
N ASP A 499 13.97 -18.87 3.33
CA ASP A 499 13.43 -19.80 2.33
C ASP A 499 11.94 -20.03 2.57
N ARG A 500 11.09 -19.59 1.63
CA ARG A 500 9.65 -19.85 1.59
C ARG A 500 9.22 -20.81 0.48
N THR A 501 10.14 -21.53 -0.14
CA THR A 501 9.85 -22.45 -1.26
C THR A 501 8.96 -23.61 -0.85
N ARG A 502 8.90 -23.93 0.44
CA ARG A 502 8.01 -24.95 1.03
C ARG A 502 6.83 -24.34 1.84
N SER A 503 6.65 -23.05 1.76
CA SER A 503 5.41 -22.39 2.16
C SER A 503 4.41 -22.55 1.01
N TYR A 504 3.25 -23.11 1.30
CA TYR A 504 2.28 -23.37 0.25
C TYR A 504 1.91 -22.08 -0.49
N ALA A 505 2.00 -22.11 -1.82
CA ALA A 505 1.51 -21.03 -2.67
C ALA A 505 1.36 -21.53 -4.10
N SER A 506 0.17 -21.97 -4.44
CA SER A 506 -0.16 -22.42 -5.82
C SER A 506 -0.71 -21.29 -6.70
N PHE A 507 -0.81 -20.07 -6.21
CA PHE A 507 -1.42 -18.95 -6.94
C PHE A 507 -0.45 -18.29 -7.95
N SER A 508 0.86 -18.42 -7.77
CA SER A 508 1.87 -17.86 -8.68
C SER A 508 3.19 -18.62 -8.61
N GLU A 509 3.79 -18.91 -9.76
CA GLU A 509 5.12 -19.53 -9.88
C GLU A 509 6.24 -18.59 -9.38
N ALA A 510 6.01 -17.29 -9.39
CA ALA A 510 6.96 -16.29 -8.90
C ALA A 510 6.98 -16.16 -7.36
N PHE A 511 6.02 -16.78 -6.65
CA PHE A 511 5.91 -16.63 -5.20
C PHE A 511 6.96 -17.42 -4.41
N PRO A 512 7.22 -18.71 -4.68
CA PRO A 512 8.27 -19.46 -3.98
C PRO A 512 9.64 -18.84 -4.24
N VAL A 513 10.38 -18.51 -3.17
CA VAL A 513 11.68 -17.84 -3.30
C VAL A 513 12.56 -18.09 -2.09
N VAL A 514 13.87 -18.05 -2.31
CA VAL A 514 14.89 -17.91 -1.28
C VAL A 514 15.47 -16.51 -1.38
N THR A 515 15.32 -15.72 -0.33
CA THR A 515 15.87 -14.36 -0.25
C THR A 515 17.05 -14.32 0.69
N THR A 516 18.09 -13.55 0.37
CA THR A 516 19.33 -13.47 1.15
C THR A 516 19.74 -12.01 1.33
N ALA A 517 20.02 -11.61 2.54
CA ALA A 517 20.53 -10.30 2.93
C ALA A 517 22.00 -10.41 3.35
N PRO A 518 22.85 -9.41 3.05
CA PRO A 518 24.11 -9.24 3.76
C PRO A 518 23.85 -8.86 5.21
N THR A 519 24.78 -9.19 6.11
CA THR A 519 24.76 -8.71 7.50
C THR A 519 25.99 -7.84 7.76
N TYR A 520 25.77 -6.73 8.45
CA TYR A 520 26.80 -5.73 8.73
C TYR A 520 27.32 -5.91 10.15
N GLY A 521 28.14 -6.94 10.34
CA GLY A 521 28.65 -7.40 11.63
C GLY A 521 27.88 -8.61 12.19
N GLU A 522 28.19 -8.96 13.43
CA GLU A 522 27.54 -10.08 14.10
C GLU A 522 26.11 -9.74 14.51
N ILE A 523 25.14 -10.56 14.10
CA ILE A 523 23.79 -10.47 14.61
C ILE A 523 23.74 -11.09 16.01
N LYS A 524 23.33 -10.30 17.00
CA LYS A 524 23.16 -10.74 18.40
C LYS A 524 21.72 -11.13 18.71
N GLN A 525 20.78 -10.47 18.07
CA GLN A 525 19.36 -10.72 18.27
C GLN A 525 18.57 -10.41 17.01
N LEU A 526 17.56 -11.25 16.70
CA LEU A 526 16.59 -11.04 15.65
C LEU A 526 15.23 -10.71 16.27
N ARG A 527 14.49 -9.83 15.61
CA ARG A 527 13.06 -9.60 15.86
C ARG A 527 12.28 -10.01 14.64
N ILE A 528 11.29 -10.88 14.83
CA ILE A 528 10.46 -11.43 13.74
C ILE A 528 9.01 -11.11 14.07
N PHE A 529 8.40 -10.29 13.24
CA PHE A 529 6.99 -9.94 13.33
C PHE A 529 6.21 -10.87 12.40
N ILE A 530 5.29 -11.65 12.98
CA ILE A 530 4.46 -12.61 12.26
C ILE A 530 3.02 -12.12 12.33
N ASP A 531 2.41 -11.96 11.17
CA ASP A 531 0.98 -11.71 11.04
C ASP A 531 0.35 -12.76 10.11
N ASN A 532 -0.96 -12.79 9.99
CA ASN A 532 -1.71 -13.83 9.29
C ASN A 532 -1.19 -14.17 7.88
N CYS A 533 -0.54 -13.22 7.20
CA CYS A 533 -0.04 -13.39 5.84
C CYS A 533 1.39 -12.90 5.63
N SER A 534 2.15 -12.59 6.69
CA SER A 534 3.48 -12.00 6.54
C SER A 534 4.46 -12.41 7.64
N MET A 535 5.74 -12.33 7.31
CA MET A 535 6.86 -12.39 8.25
C MET A 535 7.85 -11.27 7.91
N GLU A 536 8.06 -10.35 8.85
CA GLU A 536 9.07 -9.30 8.75
C GLU A 536 10.18 -9.56 9.78
N VAL A 537 11.42 -9.66 9.30
CA VAL A 537 12.59 -9.99 10.09
C VAL A 537 13.53 -8.80 10.15
N PHE A 538 13.98 -8.47 11.35
CA PHE A 538 14.94 -7.40 11.59
C PHE A 538 16.09 -7.91 12.44
N ASP A 539 17.32 -7.49 12.11
CA ASP A 539 18.39 -7.41 13.10
C ASP A 539 17.96 -6.38 14.15
N ALA A 540 18.12 -6.71 15.42
CA ALA A 540 17.74 -5.82 16.52
C ALA A 540 18.49 -4.47 16.54
N GLU A 541 19.66 -4.41 15.90
CA GLU A 541 20.40 -3.17 15.69
C GLU A 541 19.91 -2.39 14.44
N GLY A 542 18.94 -2.94 13.69
CA GLY A 542 18.36 -2.31 12.51
C GLY A 542 19.29 -2.25 11.30
N LYS A 543 20.28 -3.14 11.23
CA LYS A 543 21.25 -3.19 10.12
C LYS A 543 20.82 -4.12 8.99
N MET A 544 19.75 -4.88 9.17
CA MET A 544 19.17 -5.79 8.18
C MET A 544 17.66 -5.84 8.37
N ALA A 545 16.91 -5.80 7.26
CA ALA A 545 15.47 -6.03 7.21
C ALA A 545 15.11 -6.97 6.05
N MET A 546 14.11 -7.82 6.27
CA MET A 546 13.63 -8.78 5.27
C MET A 546 12.13 -9.02 5.45
N THR A 547 11.33 -8.60 4.47
CA THR A 547 9.87 -8.69 4.45
C THR A 547 9.41 -9.69 3.42
N ASN A 548 8.67 -10.70 3.85
CA ASN A 548 8.08 -11.70 2.95
C ASN A 548 6.63 -12.01 3.32
N LEU A 549 5.76 -12.04 2.32
CA LEU A 549 4.41 -12.60 2.45
C LEU A 549 4.50 -14.12 2.62
N VAL A 550 3.54 -14.65 3.38
CA VAL A 550 3.37 -16.09 3.60
C VAL A 550 1.87 -16.42 3.57
N PHE A 551 1.50 -17.50 2.91
CA PHE A 551 0.08 -17.91 2.79
C PHE A 551 -0.07 -19.41 3.07
N PRO A 552 0.22 -19.88 4.31
CA PRO A 552 0.12 -21.29 4.64
C PRO A 552 -1.34 -21.79 4.67
N ASN A 553 -1.54 -23.05 4.27
CA ASN A 553 -2.88 -23.69 4.39
C ASN A 553 -3.34 -23.82 5.85
N GLU A 554 -2.40 -24.06 6.78
CA GLU A 554 -2.62 -23.98 8.22
C GLU A 554 -1.56 -23.05 8.84
N PRO A 555 -1.91 -22.33 9.92
CA PRO A 555 -0.92 -21.51 10.62
C PRO A 555 0.30 -22.34 11.06
N TYR A 556 1.47 -21.73 11.01
CA TYR A 556 2.67 -22.33 11.60
C TYR A 556 2.47 -22.44 13.12
N ASN A 557 2.68 -23.64 13.67
CA ASN A 557 2.45 -23.96 15.08
C ASN A 557 3.69 -24.50 15.80
N THR A 558 4.78 -24.72 15.07
CA THR A 558 6.04 -25.25 15.58
C THR A 558 7.19 -24.36 15.16
N LEU A 559 8.08 -24.03 16.11
CA LEU A 559 9.35 -23.35 15.86
C LEU A 559 10.48 -24.22 16.41
N LYS A 560 11.42 -24.60 15.54
CA LYS A 560 12.69 -25.23 15.92
C LYS A 560 13.82 -24.22 15.78
N VAL A 561 14.66 -24.14 16.79
CA VAL A 561 15.80 -23.20 16.83
C VAL A 561 17.09 -23.99 17.07
N LYS A 562 18.11 -23.73 16.24
CA LYS A 562 19.45 -24.24 16.42
C LYS A 562 20.43 -23.06 16.40
N GLY A 563 21.35 -23.00 17.34
CA GLY A 563 22.35 -21.91 17.44
C GLY A 563 21.83 -20.62 18.12
N GLY A 564 20.70 -20.69 18.85
CA GLY A 564 20.12 -19.55 19.54
C GLY A 564 19.03 -19.96 20.52
N LYS A 565 18.33 -18.96 21.07
CA LYS A 565 17.18 -19.15 21.95
C LYS A 565 16.06 -18.20 21.53
N ALA A 566 14.89 -18.72 21.21
CA ALA A 566 13.71 -17.93 20.90
C ALA A 566 12.82 -17.69 22.12
N THR A 567 12.24 -16.50 22.18
CA THR A 567 11.12 -16.15 23.04
C THR A 567 9.98 -15.69 22.15
N ILE A 568 8.80 -16.25 22.31
CA ILE A 568 7.60 -15.93 21.56
C ILE A 568 6.74 -15.02 22.43
N TYR A 569 6.27 -13.92 21.87
CA TYR A 569 5.36 -12.98 22.53
C TYR A 569 4.03 -12.94 21.77
N ASP A 570 2.92 -13.01 22.50
CA ASP A 570 1.62 -12.74 21.91
C ASP A 570 1.49 -11.24 21.53
N ILE A 571 0.55 -10.95 20.64
CA ILE A 571 0.22 -9.56 20.26
C ILE A 571 -1.02 -9.15 21.05
N LYS A 572 -0.91 -8.03 21.77
CA LYS A 572 -2.07 -7.38 22.41
C LYS A 572 -3.00 -6.85 21.33
N LYS A 573 -4.27 -7.12 21.49
CA LYS A 573 -5.34 -6.58 20.62
C LYS A 573 -5.86 -5.26 21.16
#